data_de776d113d86eb04682bb9166f83569b
#
_entry.id   de776d113d86eb04682bb9166f83569b
#
_cell.length_a   1.000
_cell.length_b   1.000
_cell.length_c   1.000
_cell.angle_alpha   90.00
_cell.angle_beta   90.00
_cell.angle_gamma   90.00
#
_symmetry.space_group_name_H-M   'P 1'
#
loop_
_entity.id
_entity.type
_entity.pdbx_description
1 polymer ?
#
loop_
_entity_poly.entity_id
_entity_poly.type
_entity_poly.pdbx_seq_one_letter_code
_entity_poly.pdbx_strand_id
1 'polypeptide(L)'
;MLTNGRLWVSVGVTSEQGPRADNQDFAAAYLGSETQRARQGLVAALADGVSGAKGGRMAAELAVSSLIDGYYAQGDTIGPAAAVERVMRAYNRWLAAMGRSEAMAHACSTFTAIVVRGRRAHVLHVGDSRAWLLRDGHLTQITADHTRSHPDQRHILLRALGLEEQLRLDHHEIALAEHDRLLLTSDGVHGPLSARRLGRLLGRRQSAEADAAALVEAALAAGGQDNATALVLDIVSLPSASHDAIAGDMARLPILPPPQVGDSVDGF
;
A
#
# COMPACT_ATOMS: atom_id res chain seq x y z
N MET A 1 -1.12 29.69 4.48
CA MET A 1 -1.71 29.27 5.78
C MET A 1 -0.89 28.11 6.30
N LEU A 2 -0.20 28.27 7.43
CA LEU A 2 0.61 27.22 8.03
C LEU A 2 -0.34 26.15 8.60
N THR A 3 -0.29 24.93 8.05
CA THR A 3 -1.06 23.75 8.50
C THR A 3 -0.42 23.18 9.78
N ASN A 4 -0.35 24.01 10.82
CA ASN A 4 0.38 23.69 12.05
C ASN A 4 -0.15 22.40 12.70
N GLY A 5 0.66 21.33 12.63
CA GLY A 5 0.54 20.17 13.50
C GLY A 5 -0.54 19.13 13.14
N ARG A 6 -1.03 19.08 11.90
CA ARG A 6 -2.04 18.09 11.47
C ARG A 6 -1.53 17.23 10.33
N LEU A 7 -1.95 15.98 10.30
CA LEU A 7 -1.74 15.12 9.14
C LEU A 7 -2.56 15.64 7.95
N TRP A 8 -1.85 16.02 6.90
CA TRP A 8 -2.45 16.42 5.62
C TRP A 8 -1.84 15.61 4.49
N VAL A 9 -2.68 14.91 3.73
CA VAL A 9 -2.28 14.07 2.61
C VAL A 9 -3.14 14.40 1.40
N SER A 10 -2.51 14.63 0.24
CA SER A 10 -3.20 14.69 -1.05
C SER A 10 -3.22 13.29 -1.67
N VAL A 11 -4.34 12.94 -2.30
CA VAL A 11 -4.56 11.61 -2.88
C VAL A 11 -4.93 11.74 -4.34
N GLY A 12 -4.35 10.87 -5.17
CA GLY A 12 -4.74 10.70 -6.56
C GLY A 12 -4.88 9.21 -6.87
N VAL A 13 -5.96 8.85 -7.57
CA VAL A 13 -6.23 7.48 -8.00
C VAL A 13 -6.60 7.49 -9.46
N THR A 14 -5.98 6.61 -10.25
CA THR A 14 -6.36 6.36 -11.65
C THR A 14 -6.33 4.87 -11.88
N SER A 15 -7.40 4.36 -12.50
CA SER A 15 -7.55 2.96 -12.87
C SER A 15 -8.14 2.86 -14.26
N GLU A 16 -7.45 2.19 -15.16
CA GLU A 16 -7.86 2.00 -16.55
C GLU A 16 -7.94 0.51 -16.87
N GLN A 17 -8.95 0.16 -17.65
CA GLN A 17 -9.20 -1.21 -18.07
C GLN A 17 -8.10 -1.76 -19.00
N GLY A 18 -7.44 -0.86 -19.75
CA GLY A 18 -6.51 -1.27 -20.78
C GLY A 18 -7.17 -2.15 -21.85
N PRO A 19 -6.41 -3.09 -22.44
CA PRO A 19 -6.93 -3.96 -23.52
C PRO A 19 -7.75 -5.18 -23.01
N ARG A 20 -7.93 -5.33 -21.69
CA ARG A 20 -8.70 -6.43 -21.09
C ARG A 20 -10.20 -6.27 -21.31
N ALA A 21 -10.98 -7.36 -21.20
CA ALA A 21 -12.43 -7.32 -21.31
C ALA A 21 -13.11 -6.61 -20.13
N ASP A 22 -12.53 -6.75 -18.94
CA ASP A 22 -13.00 -6.14 -17.68
C ASP A 22 -11.84 -5.50 -16.92
N ASN A 23 -12.16 -4.52 -16.07
CA ASN A 23 -11.20 -4.01 -15.09
C ASN A 23 -11.40 -4.76 -13.77
N GLN A 24 -10.44 -5.59 -13.40
CA GLN A 24 -10.43 -6.37 -12.16
C GLN A 24 -9.61 -5.71 -11.05
N ASP A 25 -8.94 -4.60 -11.35
CA ASP A 25 -8.29 -3.76 -10.35
C ASP A 25 -9.31 -2.95 -9.56
N PHE A 26 -9.03 -2.72 -8.29
CA PHE A 26 -9.74 -1.75 -7.47
C PHE A 26 -8.79 -1.04 -6.51
N ALA A 27 -8.87 0.28 -6.47
CA ALA A 27 -8.10 1.08 -5.52
C ALA A 27 -8.96 2.19 -4.93
N ALA A 28 -8.82 2.44 -3.65
CA ALA A 28 -9.49 3.53 -2.96
C ALA A 28 -8.66 4.04 -1.78
N ALA A 29 -8.91 5.29 -1.41
CA ALA A 29 -8.39 5.87 -0.19
C ALA A 29 -9.52 6.55 0.59
N TYR A 30 -9.49 6.42 1.90
CA TYR A 30 -10.40 7.10 2.80
C TYR A 30 -9.62 7.93 3.81
N LEU A 31 -9.79 9.23 3.73
CA LEU A 31 -9.04 10.18 4.55
C LEU A 31 -9.60 10.32 5.97
N GLY A 32 -10.75 9.72 6.25
CA GLY A 32 -11.43 9.84 7.52
C GLY A 32 -11.99 11.24 7.79
N SER A 33 -12.91 11.34 8.75
CA SER A 33 -13.26 12.61 9.36
C SER A 33 -12.04 13.19 10.09
N GLU A 34 -12.09 14.45 10.51
CA GLU A 34 -10.99 15.07 11.27
C GLU A 34 -10.65 14.26 12.54
N THR A 35 -11.66 13.79 13.25
CA THR A 35 -11.49 12.96 14.46
C THR A 35 -10.90 11.60 14.14
N GLN A 36 -11.38 10.92 13.10
CA GLN A 36 -10.86 9.63 12.68
C GLN A 36 -9.40 9.75 12.23
N ARG A 37 -9.09 10.77 11.42
CA ARG A 37 -7.73 11.03 10.96
C ARG A 37 -6.75 11.32 12.09
N ALA A 38 -7.19 12.04 13.12
CA ALA A 38 -6.37 12.31 14.30
C ALA A 38 -6.08 11.06 15.13
N ARG A 39 -7.04 10.14 15.25
CA ARG A 39 -6.96 8.96 16.14
C ARG A 39 -6.49 7.70 15.42
N GLN A 40 -7.02 7.44 14.22
CA GLN A 40 -6.81 6.21 13.46
C GLN A 40 -6.00 6.45 12.17
N GLY A 41 -5.86 7.72 11.74
CA GLY A 41 -5.15 8.05 10.51
C GLY A 41 -6.03 7.92 9.27
N LEU A 42 -5.40 7.69 8.13
CA LEU A 42 -6.04 7.44 6.84
C LEU A 42 -5.66 6.06 6.31
N VAL A 43 -6.50 5.53 5.43
CA VAL A 43 -6.30 4.22 4.78
C VAL A 43 -6.36 4.39 3.28
N ALA A 44 -5.40 3.79 2.57
CA ALA A 44 -5.42 3.64 1.13
C ALA A 44 -5.09 2.19 0.79
N ALA A 45 -5.75 1.63 -0.23
CA ALA A 45 -5.47 0.27 -0.65
C ALA A 45 -5.68 0.10 -2.15
N LEU A 46 -4.97 -0.88 -2.69
CA LEU A 46 -5.08 -1.38 -4.05
C LEU A 46 -5.16 -2.90 -3.99
N ALA A 47 -6.05 -3.46 -4.78
CA ALA A 47 -6.23 -4.87 -4.98
C ALA A 47 -6.39 -5.14 -6.48
N ASP A 48 -5.77 -6.21 -6.96
CA ASP A 48 -5.82 -6.69 -8.33
C ASP A 48 -6.44 -8.09 -8.33
N GLY A 49 -7.59 -8.22 -8.98
CA GLY A 49 -8.33 -9.47 -9.08
C GLY A 49 -7.71 -10.40 -10.11
N VAL A 50 -7.40 -11.63 -9.71
CA VAL A 50 -6.70 -12.58 -10.59
C VAL A 50 -7.51 -12.92 -11.81
N SER A 51 -6.93 -12.64 -12.98
CA SER A 51 -7.52 -12.90 -14.29
C SER A 51 -7.80 -14.39 -14.52
N GLY A 52 -8.95 -14.69 -15.11
CA GLY A 52 -9.39 -16.06 -15.38
C GLY A 52 -10.17 -16.71 -14.24
N ALA A 53 -10.17 -16.15 -13.05
CA ALA A 53 -11.05 -16.56 -11.96
C ALA A 53 -12.40 -15.83 -12.07
N LYS A 54 -13.50 -16.54 -11.85
CA LYS A 54 -14.81 -15.89 -11.71
C LYS A 54 -14.80 -15.05 -10.43
N GLY A 55 -15.25 -13.80 -10.53
CA GLY A 55 -15.36 -12.92 -9.36
C GLY A 55 -14.08 -12.19 -8.95
N GLY A 56 -13.02 -12.16 -9.78
CA GLY A 56 -11.79 -11.42 -9.47
C GLY A 56 -12.05 -9.94 -9.16
N ARG A 57 -12.83 -9.25 -10.01
CA ARG A 57 -13.27 -7.87 -9.75
C ARG A 57 -13.96 -7.70 -8.39
N MET A 58 -14.92 -8.58 -8.10
CA MET A 58 -15.65 -8.55 -6.83
C MET A 58 -14.71 -8.80 -5.64
N ALA A 59 -13.76 -9.73 -5.80
CA ALA A 59 -12.76 -10.00 -4.77
C ALA A 59 -11.89 -8.77 -4.48
N ALA A 60 -11.43 -8.06 -5.51
CA ALA A 60 -10.63 -6.85 -5.34
C ALA A 60 -11.44 -5.71 -4.69
N GLU A 61 -12.65 -5.43 -5.19
CA GLU A 61 -13.52 -4.37 -4.68
C GLU A 61 -13.91 -4.60 -3.21
N LEU A 62 -14.33 -5.83 -2.89
CA LEU A 62 -14.71 -6.17 -1.52
C LEU A 62 -13.50 -6.22 -0.57
N ALA A 63 -12.30 -6.55 -1.04
CA ALA A 63 -11.09 -6.50 -0.22
C ALA A 63 -10.82 -5.08 0.28
N VAL A 64 -10.84 -4.11 -0.63
CA VAL A 64 -10.57 -2.70 -0.30
C VAL A 64 -11.70 -2.10 0.52
N SER A 65 -12.97 -2.33 0.14
CA SER A 65 -14.14 -1.81 0.87
C SER A 65 -14.22 -2.38 2.28
N SER A 66 -14.05 -3.70 2.43
CA SER A 66 -14.04 -4.35 3.75
C SER A 66 -12.91 -3.83 4.64
N LEU A 67 -11.73 -3.54 4.07
CA LEU A 67 -10.65 -2.92 4.82
C LEU A 67 -11.07 -1.56 5.37
N ILE A 68 -11.57 -0.67 4.51
CA ILE A 68 -11.92 0.69 4.90
C ILE A 68 -12.98 0.66 6.00
N ASP A 69 -14.08 -0.05 5.77
CA ASP A 69 -15.18 -0.13 6.73
C ASP A 69 -14.75 -0.79 8.03
N GLY A 70 -14.09 -1.93 7.94
CA GLY A 70 -13.68 -2.72 9.09
C GLY A 70 -12.57 -2.07 9.91
N TYR A 71 -11.68 -1.30 9.29
CA TYR A 71 -10.61 -0.59 9.99
C TYR A 71 -11.16 0.48 10.92
N TYR A 72 -12.04 1.34 10.42
CA TYR A 72 -12.61 2.43 11.21
C TYR A 72 -13.69 1.97 12.21
N ALA A 73 -14.26 0.79 12.03
CA ALA A 73 -15.17 0.18 12.99
C ALA A 73 -14.46 -0.34 14.26
N GLN A 74 -13.14 -0.44 14.24
CA GLN A 74 -12.36 -0.87 15.40
C GLN A 74 -11.99 0.31 16.30
N GLY A 75 -11.68 0.00 17.56
CA GLY A 75 -11.20 1.01 18.51
C GLY A 75 -9.79 1.52 18.13
N ASP A 76 -9.53 2.78 18.43
CA ASP A 76 -8.26 3.47 18.15
C ASP A 76 -7.08 2.97 19.02
N THR A 77 -7.36 2.15 20.04
CA THR A 77 -6.35 1.47 20.86
C THR A 77 -5.67 0.30 20.16
N ILE A 78 -6.29 -0.19 19.08
CA ILE A 78 -5.69 -1.25 18.27
C ILE A 78 -4.68 -0.62 17.30
N GLY A 79 -3.47 -1.17 17.27
CA GLY A 79 -2.44 -0.69 16.33
C GLY A 79 -2.84 -0.94 14.86
N PRO A 80 -2.37 -0.09 13.92
CA PRO A 80 -2.78 -0.16 12.51
C PRO A 80 -2.60 -1.53 11.87
N ALA A 81 -1.45 -2.16 12.05
CA ALA A 81 -1.17 -3.49 11.48
C ALA A 81 -2.15 -4.55 12.00
N ALA A 82 -2.36 -4.61 13.33
CA ALA A 82 -3.28 -5.58 13.94
C ALA A 82 -4.73 -5.34 13.51
N ALA A 83 -5.13 -4.07 13.34
CA ALA A 83 -6.46 -3.71 12.87
C ALA A 83 -6.69 -4.19 11.43
N VAL A 84 -5.74 -3.92 10.52
CA VAL A 84 -5.80 -4.41 9.12
C VAL A 84 -5.80 -5.93 9.09
N GLU A 85 -4.87 -6.60 9.79
CA GLU A 85 -4.81 -8.07 9.82
C GLU A 85 -6.13 -8.70 10.29
N ARG A 86 -6.75 -8.15 11.32
CA ARG A 86 -8.03 -8.67 11.84
C ARG A 86 -9.12 -8.64 10.77
N VAL A 87 -9.26 -7.52 10.07
CA VAL A 87 -10.24 -7.35 8.99
C VAL A 87 -9.93 -8.31 7.83
N MET A 88 -8.69 -8.29 7.38
CA MET A 88 -8.30 -9.05 6.19
C MET A 88 -8.31 -10.56 6.43
N ARG A 89 -8.03 -11.03 7.63
CA ARG A 89 -8.20 -12.46 7.99
C ARG A 89 -9.68 -12.90 7.96
N ALA A 90 -10.59 -12.05 8.40
CA ALA A 90 -12.02 -12.34 8.32
C ALA A 90 -12.48 -12.38 6.85
N TYR A 91 -12.10 -11.37 6.07
CA TYR A 91 -12.38 -11.30 4.65
C TYR A 91 -11.79 -12.50 3.87
N ASN A 92 -10.53 -12.83 4.11
CA ASN A 92 -9.85 -13.95 3.45
C ASN A 92 -10.57 -15.30 3.69
N ARG A 93 -10.99 -15.58 4.93
CA ARG A 93 -11.77 -16.80 5.22
C ARG A 93 -13.09 -16.84 4.45
N TRP A 94 -13.78 -15.71 4.37
CA TRP A 94 -15.00 -15.60 3.59
C TRP A 94 -14.72 -15.83 2.10
N LEU A 95 -13.72 -15.17 1.52
CA LEU A 95 -13.35 -15.30 0.11
C LEU A 95 -12.93 -16.73 -0.24
N ALA A 96 -12.09 -17.37 0.57
CA ALA A 96 -11.69 -18.76 0.40
C ALA A 96 -12.87 -19.74 0.46
N ALA A 97 -13.86 -19.46 1.32
CA ALA A 97 -15.09 -20.24 1.37
C ALA A 97 -15.97 -20.04 0.12
N MET A 98 -16.12 -18.79 -0.33
CA MET A 98 -16.89 -18.43 -1.53
C MET A 98 -16.23 -18.95 -2.82
N GLY A 99 -14.90 -19.02 -2.87
CA GLY A 99 -14.13 -19.57 -4.00
C GLY A 99 -14.43 -21.06 -4.30
N ARG A 100 -15.11 -21.76 -3.37
CA ARG A 100 -15.62 -23.12 -3.59
C ARG A 100 -16.99 -23.14 -4.31
N SER A 101 -17.65 -22.00 -4.45
CA SER A 101 -18.92 -21.87 -5.16
C SER A 101 -18.68 -21.68 -6.66
N GLU A 102 -19.65 -22.10 -7.50
CA GLU A 102 -19.55 -21.94 -8.95
C GLU A 102 -19.48 -20.47 -9.39
N ALA A 103 -20.15 -19.56 -8.66
CA ALA A 103 -20.22 -18.15 -8.96
C ALA A 103 -18.88 -17.40 -8.73
N MET A 104 -18.08 -17.88 -7.78
CA MET A 104 -16.79 -17.28 -7.41
C MET A 104 -15.64 -18.30 -7.47
N ALA A 105 -15.73 -19.27 -8.38
CA ALA A 105 -14.74 -20.34 -8.48
C ALA A 105 -13.31 -19.77 -8.63
N HIS A 106 -12.48 -20.10 -7.65
CA HIS A 106 -11.09 -19.67 -7.56
C HIS A 106 -10.88 -18.14 -7.46
N ALA A 107 -11.93 -17.40 -7.02
CA ALA A 107 -11.80 -15.95 -6.81
C ALA A 107 -10.66 -15.67 -5.82
N CYS A 108 -9.68 -14.90 -6.26
CA CYS A 108 -8.57 -14.42 -5.45
C CYS A 108 -8.12 -13.05 -5.93
N SER A 109 -7.38 -12.36 -5.09
CA SER A 109 -6.91 -11.01 -5.39
C SER A 109 -5.58 -10.74 -4.66
N THR A 110 -4.74 -9.90 -5.24
CA THR A 110 -3.67 -9.25 -4.52
C THR A 110 -4.25 -8.26 -3.51
N PHE A 111 -3.43 -7.79 -2.60
CA PHE A 111 -3.83 -6.76 -1.67
C PHE A 111 -2.60 -6.01 -1.15
N THR A 112 -2.60 -4.70 -1.34
CA THR A 112 -1.58 -3.82 -0.79
C THR A 112 -2.25 -2.59 -0.18
N ALA A 113 -2.07 -2.39 1.13
CA ALA A 113 -2.68 -1.30 1.86
C ALA A 113 -1.62 -0.44 2.55
N ILE A 114 -1.90 0.84 2.66
CA ILE A 114 -1.14 1.82 3.42
C ILE A 114 -2.06 2.46 4.45
N VAL A 115 -1.69 2.37 5.71
CA VAL A 115 -2.32 3.14 6.79
C VAL A 115 -1.32 4.20 7.25
N VAL A 116 -1.68 5.47 7.09
CA VAL A 116 -0.88 6.57 7.64
C VAL A 116 -1.49 7.03 8.96
N ARG A 117 -0.80 6.80 10.05
CA ARG A 117 -1.22 7.23 11.40
C ARG A 117 -0.09 7.99 12.08
N GLY A 118 -0.39 9.21 12.49
CA GLY A 118 0.62 10.09 13.05
C GLY A 118 1.74 10.39 12.04
N ARG A 119 2.96 10.04 12.39
CA ARG A 119 4.15 10.22 11.55
C ARG A 119 4.66 8.91 10.91
N ARG A 120 3.82 7.87 10.84
CA ARG A 120 4.20 6.55 10.34
C ARG A 120 3.24 6.06 9.28
N ALA A 121 3.80 5.39 8.28
CA ALA A 121 3.05 4.58 7.33
C ALA A 121 3.25 3.09 7.66
N HIS A 122 2.15 2.36 7.73
CA HIS A 122 2.13 0.90 7.86
C HIS A 122 1.67 0.34 6.52
N VAL A 123 2.54 -0.42 5.87
CA VAL A 123 2.26 -1.09 4.60
C VAL A 123 1.99 -2.56 4.89
N LEU A 124 0.81 -3.06 4.50
CA LEU A 124 0.45 -4.47 4.60
C LEU A 124 0.22 -5.01 3.20
N HIS A 125 0.76 -6.21 2.93
CA HIS A 125 0.88 -6.67 1.56
C HIS A 125 0.73 -8.18 1.41
N VAL A 126 0.04 -8.60 0.34
CA VAL A 126 0.05 -9.95 -0.21
C VAL A 126 -0.20 -9.90 -1.73
N GLY A 127 0.59 -10.62 -2.50
CA GLY A 127 0.50 -10.66 -3.96
C GLY A 127 1.72 -10.05 -4.64
N ASP A 128 1.51 -9.43 -5.79
CA ASP A 128 2.53 -8.77 -6.58
C ASP A 128 2.22 -7.31 -6.92
N SER A 129 1.08 -6.76 -6.46
CA SER A 129 0.88 -5.32 -6.42
C SER A 129 1.93 -4.67 -5.53
N ARG A 130 2.44 -3.50 -5.90
CA ARG A 130 3.60 -2.93 -5.22
C ARG A 130 3.31 -1.62 -4.50
N ALA A 131 3.96 -1.45 -3.35
CA ALA A 131 4.08 -0.17 -2.66
C ALA A 131 5.49 0.39 -2.82
N TRP A 132 5.57 1.71 -3.04
CA TRP A 132 6.79 2.45 -3.29
C TRP A 132 6.85 3.70 -2.42
N LEU A 133 8.05 4.12 -2.07
CA LEU A 133 8.33 5.41 -1.43
C LEU A 133 9.26 6.23 -2.34
N LEU A 134 8.83 7.44 -2.68
CA LEU A 134 9.67 8.47 -3.26
C LEU A 134 10.07 9.47 -2.17
N ARG A 135 11.34 9.49 -1.83
CA ARG A 135 11.96 10.43 -0.88
C ARG A 135 13.25 10.98 -1.49
N ASP A 136 13.47 12.27 -1.42
CA ASP A 136 14.69 12.95 -1.89
C ASP A 136 15.07 12.57 -3.34
N GLY A 137 14.07 12.40 -4.20
CA GLY A 137 14.24 12.02 -5.60
C GLY A 137 14.53 10.53 -5.84
N HIS A 138 14.60 9.71 -4.80
CA HIS A 138 14.85 8.26 -4.90
C HIS A 138 13.55 7.47 -4.71
N LEU A 139 13.22 6.64 -5.70
CA LEU A 139 12.10 5.71 -5.62
C LEU A 139 12.58 4.35 -5.11
N THR A 140 12.02 3.91 -3.99
CA THR A 140 12.34 2.62 -3.37
C THR A 140 11.09 1.75 -3.33
N GLN A 141 11.16 0.51 -3.79
CA GLN A 141 10.10 -0.49 -3.59
C GLN A 141 10.12 -0.95 -2.14
N ILE A 142 8.95 -0.95 -1.50
CA ILE A 142 8.77 -1.33 -0.09
C ILE A 142 8.41 -2.81 0.01
N THR A 143 7.49 -3.26 -0.84
CA THR A 143 6.97 -4.63 -0.85
C THR A 143 7.86 -5.56 -1.67
N ALA A 144 7.79 -6.86 -1.38
CA ALA A 144 8.39 -7.92 -2.20
C ALA A 144 7.29 -8.75 -2.84
N ASP A 145 7.39 -9.00 -4.14
CA ASP A 145 6.36 -9.74 -4.87
C ASP A 145 6.28 -11.20 -4.39
N HIS A 146 5.07 -11.69 -4.18
CA HIS A 146 4.81 -13.10 -3.83
C HIS A 146 4.52 -13.92 -5.09
N THR A 147 5.50 -13.97 -5.98
CA THR A 147 5.44 -14.72 -7.23
C THR A 147 6.57 -15.75 -7.33
N ARG A 148 6.49 -16.65 -8.30
CA ARG A 148 7.58 -17.58 -8.58
C ARG A 148 8.81 -16.83 -9.09
N SER A 149 10.00 -17.26 -8.65
CA SER A 149 11.27 -16.62 -8.98
C SER A 149 11.69 -16.84 -10.44
N HIS A 150 11.11 -17.84 -11.14
CA HIS A 150 11.47 -18.14 -12.53
C HIS A 150 10.93 -17.06 -13.49
N PRO A 151 11.72 -16.52 -14.41
CA PRO A 151 11.31 -15.41 -15.29
C PRO A 151 9.99 -15.65 -16.02
N ASP A 152 9.77 -16.87 -16.55
CA ASP A 152 8.55 -17.24 -17.30
C ASP A 152 7.35 -17.53 -16.41
N GLN A 153 7.51 -17.52 -15.08
CA GLN A 153 6.46 -17.85 -14.10
C GLN A 153 6.19 -16.71 -13.11
N ARG A 154 6.69 -15.51 -13.36
CA ARG A 154 6.49 -14.35 -12.48
C ARG A 154 5.03 -13.91 -12.35
N HIS A 155 4.18 -14.32 -13.27
CA HIS A 155 2.73 -14.10 -13.22
C HIS A 155 1.99 -15.09 -12.32
N ILE A 156 2.69 -16.11 -11.75
CA ILE A 156 2.08 -17.10 -10.87
C ILE A 156 2.23 -16.65 -9.42
N LEU A 157 1.12 -16.25 -8.81
CA LEU A 157 1.08 -15.86 -7.41
C LEU A 157 1.28 -17.07 -6.50
N LEU A 158 2.17 -16.92 -5.54
CA LEU A 158 2.39 -17.87 -4.45
C LEU A 158 1.50 -17.56 -3.23
N ARG A 159 1.10 -16.30 -3.09
CA ARG A 159 0.27 -15.81 -1.99
C ARG A 159 -0.70 -14.75 -2.52
N ALA A 160 -1.98 -14.86 -2.17
CA ALA A 160 -3.03 -13.91 -2.49
C ALA A 160 -4.19 -14.07 -1.50
N LEU A 161 -5.09 -13.08 -1.43
CA LEU A 161 -6.36 -13.23 -0.74
C LEU A 161 -7.21 -14.31 -1.42
N GLY A 162 -7.82 -15.19 -0.65
CA GLY A 162 -8.66 -16.27 -1.14
C GLY A 162 -7.93 -17.52 -1.62
N LEU A 163 -6.61 -17.45 -1.83
CA LEU A 163 -5.82 -18.59 -2.30
C LEU A 163 -5.70 -19.68 -1.23
N GLU A 164 -5.46 -19.28 0.00
CA GLU A 164 -5.34 -20.15 1.18
C GLU A 164 -6.24 -19.66 2.32
N GLU A 165 -6.68 -20.58 3.20
CA GLU A 165 -7.47 -20.20 4.38
C GLU A 165 -6.67 -19.34 5.38
N GLN A 166 -5.38 -19.63 5.51
CA GLN A 166 -4.48 -18.89 6.42
C GLN A 166 -3.83 -17.73 5.68
N LEU A 167 -4.32 -16.53 5.95
CA LEU A 167 -3.73 -15.30 5.42
C LEU A 167 -2.41 -14.97 6.14
N ARG A 168 -1.38 -14.68 5.35
CA ARG A 168 -0.11 -14.11 5.80
C ARG A 168 0.13 -12.80 5.06
N LEU A 169 0.03 -11.70 5.78
CA LEU A 169 0.38 -10.37 5.27
C LEU A 169 1.81 -10.04 5.67
N ASP A 170 2.58 -9.50 4.73
CA ASP A 170 3.83 -8.85 5.06
C ASP A 170 3.51 -7.45 5.61
N HIS A 171 4.28 -7.01 6.60
CA HIS A 171 4.10 -5.70 7.23
C HIS A 171 5.43 -4.94 7.24
N HIS A 172 5.38 -3.70 6.74
CA HIS A 172 6.47 -2.75 6.79
C HIS A 172 6.01 -1.48 7.49
N GLU A 173 6.84 -0.95 8.35
CA GLU A 173 6.60 0.32 9.05
C GLU A 173 7.65 1.33 8.63
N ILE A 174 7.22 2.54 8.24
CA ILE A 174 8.06 3.59 7.69
C ILE A 174 7.83 4.87 8.49
N ALA A 175 8.88 5.46 9.01
CA ALA A 175 8.83 6.83 9.52
C ALA A 175 8.71 7.78 8.33
N LEU A 176 7.66 8.62 8.34
CA LEU A 176 7.39 9.58 7.27
C LEU A 176 8.09 10.90 7.50
N ALA A 177 8.50 11.51 6.41
CA ALA A 177 8.91 12.91 6.32
C ALA A 177 7.88 13.71 5.51
N GLU A 178 7.82 15.03 5.74
CA GLU A 178 7.06 15.91 4.87
C GLU A 178 7.63 15.85 3.45
N HIS A 179 6.72 15.89 2.48
CA HIS A 179 7.03 15.74 1.05
C HIS A 179 7.42 14.32 0.60
N ASP A 180 7.31 13.31 1.44
CA ASP A 180 7.31 11.93 0.98
C ASP A 180 6.13 11.69 0.04
N ARG A 181 6.34 10.83 -0.96
CA ARG A 181 5.27 10.30 -1.78
C ARG A 181 5.23 8.79 -1.68
N LEU A 182 4.07 8.26 -1.35
CA LEU A 182 3.80 6.83 -1.38
C LEU A 182 3.00 6.54 -2.64
N LEU A 183 3.33 5.43 -3.30
CA LEU A 183 2.65 5.00 -4.53
C LEU A 183 2.28 3.53 -4.40
N LEU A 184 1.03 3.18 -4.74
CA LEU A 184 0.58 1.82 -4.99
C LEU A 184 0.40 1.61 -6.49
N THR A 185 0.81 0.45 -7.00
CA THR A 185 0.65 0.08 -8.41
C THR A 185 0.21 -1.37 -8.56
N SER A 186 -0.71 -1.64 -9.49
CA SER A 186 -0.89 -2.99 -10.02
C SER A 186 0.23 -3.32 -11.01
N ASP A 187 0.33 -4.59 -11.38
CA ASP A 187 1.35 -5.09 -12.32
C ASP A 187 1.22 -4.48 -13.72
N GLY A 188 0.01 -4.11 -14.15
CA GLY A 188 -0.21 -3.39 -15.39
C GLY A 188 0.47 -2.01 -15.46
N VAL A 189 0.84 -1.43 -14.31
CA VAL A 189 1.64 -0.20 -14.27
C VAL A 189 3.13 -0.49 -14.17
N HIS A 190 3.56 -1.29 -13.21
CA HIS A 190 5.00 -1.52 -12.99
C HIS A 190 5.60 -2.66 -13.84
N GLY A 191 4.79 -3.41 -14.55
CA GLY A 191 5.25 -4.39 -15.53
C GLY A 191 5.89 -3.72 -16.76
N PRO A 192 5.18 -2.83 -17.49
CA PRO A 192 5.75 -2.14 -18.64
C PRO A 192 6.68 -0.98 -18.28
N LEU A 193 6.64 -0.46 -17.05
CA LEU A 193 7.46 0.68 -16.61
C LEU A 193 8.58 0.27 -15.66
N SER A 194 9.83 0.60 -16.00
CA SER A 194 10.96 0.42 -15.08
C SER A 194 10.81 1.33 -13.85
N ALA A 195 11.36 0.93 -12.69
CA ALA A 195 11.39 1.75 -11.47
C ALA A 195 11.98 3.16 -11.72
N ARG A 196 13.00 3.28 -12.60
CA ARG A 196 13.56 4.57 -13.02
C ARG A 196 12.54 5.44 -13.74
N ARG A 197 11.66 4.86 -14.57
CA ARG A 197 10.62 5.61 -15.28
C ARG A 197 9.50 6.04 -14.34
N LEU A 198 9.07 5.13 -13.44
CA LEU A 198 8.13 5.45 -12.37
C LEU A 198 8.63 6.62 -11.50
N GLY A 199 9.87 6.55 -11.03
CA GLY A 199 10.49 7.60 -10.22
C GLY A 199 10.59 8.94 -10.93
N ARG A 200 10.87 8.95 -12.25
CA ARG A 200 10.90 10.19 -13.05
C ARG A 200 9.52 10.82 -13.22
N LEU A 201 8.48 10.02 -13.42
CA LEU A 201 7.11 10.51 -13.55
C LEU A 201 6.61 11.07 -12.22
N LEU A 202 6.72 10.30 -11.15
CA LEU A 202 6.31 10.69 -9.81
C LEU A 202 7.11 11.90 -9.29
N GLY A 203 8.37 12.01 -9.69
CA GLY A 203 9.28 13.10 -9.32
C GLY A 203 8.96 14.45 -9.98
N ARG A 204 8.05 14.51 -10.96
CA ARG A 204 7.56 15.76 -11.54
C ARG A 204 6.77 16.60 -10.54
N ARG A 205 6.25 15.93 -9.50
CA ARG A 205 5.52 16.57 -8.40
C ARG A 205 4.38 17.46 -8.84
N GLN A 206 3.59 17.00 -9.79
CA GLN A 206 2.28 17.56 -10.10
C GLN A 206 1.29 17.24 -8.96
N SER A 207 0.00 17.47 -9.15
CA SER A 207 -0.97 16.95 -8.17
C SER A 207 -0.92 15.43 -8.12
N ALA A 208 -1.26 14.84 -6.97
CA ALA A 208 -1.30 13.38 -6.82
C ALA A 208 -2.17 12.72 -7.89
N GLU A 209 -3.29 13.36 -8.25
CA GLU A 209 -4.20 12.90 -9.31
C GLU A 209 -3.55 12.94 -10.70
N ALA A 210 -2.88 14.04 -11.05
CA ALA A 210 -2.21 14.17 -12.34
C ALA A 210 -1.04 13.21 -12.49
N ASP A 211 -0.29 12.95 -11.40
CA ASP A 211 0.82 12.00 -11.43
C ASP A 211 0.31 10.54 -11.49
N ALA A 212 -0.81 10.20 -10.83
CA ALA A 212 -1.46 8.90 -10.97
C ALA A 212 -1.91 8.65 -12.41
N ALA A 213 -2.57 9.63 -13.02
CA ALA A 213 -3.01 9.56 -14.43
C ALA A 213 -1.81 9.42 -15.39
N ALA A 214 -0.75 10.21 -15.20
CA ALA A 214 0.44 10.13 -16.02
C ALA A 214 1.17 8.79 -15.93
N LEU A 215 1.15 8.13 -14.77
CA LEU A 215 1.73 6.80 -14.57
C LEU A 215 0.95 5.74 -15.37
N VAL A 216 -0.38 5.75 -15.27
CA VAL A 216 -1.26 4.81 -15.98
C VAL A 216 -1.18 5.03 -17.50
N GLU A 217 -1.28 6.27 -17.96
CA GLU A 217 -1.13 6.61 -19.38
C GLU A 217 0.21 6.16 -19.94
N ALA A 218 1.31 6.40 -19.20
CA ALA A 218 2.64 5.99 -19.62
C ALA A 218 2.80 4.46 -19.68
N ALA A 219 2.12 3.71 -18.81
CA ALA A 219 2.11 2.25 -18.81
C ALA A 219 1.38 1.70 -20.03
N LEU A 220 0.19 2.20 -20.32
CA LEU A 220 -0.59 1.82 -21.51
C LEU A 220 0.15 2.18 -22.79
N ALA A 221 0.73 3.39 -22.88
CA ALA A 221 1.53 3.84 -24.01
C ALA A 221 2.83 3.01 -24.21
N ALA A 222 3.34 2.38 -23.16
CA ALA A 222 4.48 1.46 -23.24
C ALA A 222 4.09 0.04 -23.71
N GLY A 223 2.82 -0.17 -24.09
CA GLY A 223 2.30 -1.45 -24.57
C GLY A 223 1.77 -2.35 -23.44
N GLY A 224 1.33 -1.75 -22.33
CA GLY A 224 0.67 -2.48 -21.24
C GLY A 224 -0.50 -3.32 -21.75
N GLN A 225 -0.56 -4.59 -21.32
CA GLN A 225 -1.56 -5.57 -21.77
C GLN A 225 -2.56 -5.94 -20.67
N ASP A 226 -2.57 -5.20 -19.55
CA ASP A 226 -3.40 -5.48 -18.40
C ASP A 226 -4.19 -4.26 -17.93
N ASN A 227 -5.06 -4.48 -16.94
CA ASN A 227 -5.64 -3.42 -16.14
C ASN A 227 -4.50 -2.63 -15.50
N ALA A 228 -4.59 -1.32 -15.46
CA ALA A 228 -3.51 -0.47 -14.98
C ALA A 228 -4.03 0.50 -13.92
N THR A 229 -3.56 0.33 -12.70
CA THR A 229 -4.02 1.15 -11.55
C THR A 229 -2.84 1.71 -10.77
N ALA A 230 -2.91 3.02 -10.52
CA ALA A 230 -1.98 3.75 -9.67
C ALA A 230 -2.71 4.58 -8.61
N LEU A 231 -2.23 4.55 -7.38
CA LEU A 231 -2.71 5.38 -6.27
C LEU A 231 -1.52 6.10 -5.64
N VAL A 232 -1.57 7.43 -5.65
CA VAL A 232 -0.52 8.32 -5.11
C VAL A 232 -1.01 8.96 -3.82
N LEU A 233 -0.19 8.91 -2.78
CA LEU A 233 -0.36 9.65 -1.53
C LEU A 233 0.80 10.64 -1.40
N ASP A 234 0.50 11.94 -1.40
CA ASP A 234 1.49 13.01 -1.20
C ASP A 234 1.40 13.52 0.23
N ILE A 235 2.45 13.33 1.01
CA ILE A 235 2.53 13.75 2.42
C ILE A 235 2.81 15.25 2.46
N VAL A 236 1.77 16.06 2.61
CA VAL A 236 1.88 17.52 2.58
C VAL A 236 2.36 18.06 3.93
N SER A 237 1.78 17.57 5.03
CA SER A 237 2.24 17.92 6.38
C SER A 237 2.00 16.77 7.36
N LEU A 238 2.82 16.74 8.39
CA LEU A 238 2.77 15.74 9.45
C LEU A 238 2.45 16.41 10.79
N PRO A 239 1.77 15.70 11.71
CA PRO A 239 1.56 16.22 13.07
C PRO A 239 2.91 16.38 13.78
N SER A 240 2.95 17.29 14.75
CA SER A 240 4.09 17.43 15.65
C SER A 240 4.41 16.08 16.32
N ALA A 241 5.68 15.78 16.48
CA ALA A 241 6.07 14.57 17.20
C ALA A 241 5.56 14.64 18.64
N SER A 242 4.74 13.66 19.07
CA SER A 242 4.33 13.55 20.46
C SER A 242 5.48 12.98 21.30
N HIS A 243 5.50 13.28 22.61
CA HIS A 243 6.48 12.70 23.54
C HIS A 243 6.45 11.15 23.50
N ASP A 244 5.24 10.56 23.39
CA ASP A 244 5.09 9.10 23.30
C ASP A 244 5.63 8.53 22.01
N ALA A 245 5.50 9.25 20.89
CA ALA A 245 6.09 8.85 19.61
C ALA A 245 7.63 8.91 19.68
N ILE A 246 8.18 9.98 20.27
CA ILE A 246 9.64 10.13 20.48
C ILE A 246 10.16 9.03 21.40
N ALA A 247 9.49 8.78 22.53
CA ALA A 247 9.88 7.72 23.47
C ALA A 247 9.81 6.33 22.82
N GLY A 248 8.77 6.06 22.02
CA GLY A 248 8.64 4.82 21.25
C GLY A 248 9.74 4.64 20.21
N ASP A 249 10.19 5.72 19.56
CA ASP A 249 11.29 5.69 18.61
C ASP A 249 12.62 5.47 19.32
N MET A 250 12.85 6.13 20.45
CA MET A 250 14.03 5.91 21.29
C MET A 250 14.12 4.47 21.80
N ALA A 251 12.99 3.87 22.21
CA ALA A 251 12.95 2.48 22.67
C ALA A 251 13.28 1.46 21.56
N ARG A 252 13.21 1.86 20.28
CA ARG A 252 13.55 1.01 19.13
C ARG A 252 14.98 1.18 18.64
N LEU A 253 15.71 2.17 19.17
CA LEU A 253 17.12 2.32 18.85
C LEU A 253 17.90 1.07 19.28
N PRO A 254 18.86 0.59 18.46
CA PRO A 254 19.70 -0.52 18.86
C PRO A 254 20.45 -0.17 20.14
N ILE A 255 20.43 -1.08 21.12
CA ILE A 255 21.26 -0.96 22.31
C ILE A 255 22.70 -1.14 21.83
N LEU A 256 23.45 -0.07 21.77
CA LEU A 256 24.87 -0.15 21.44
C LEU A 256 25.61 -0.85 22.58
N PRO A 257 26.63 -1.68 22.29
CA PRO A 257 27.49 -2.22 23.32
C PRO A 257 28.14 -1.08 24.09
N PRO A 258 28.44 -1.28 25.38
CA PRO A 258 29.14 -0.25 26.16
C PRO A 258 30.48 0.14 25.47
N PRO A 259 30.77 1.45 25.38
CA PRO A 259 31.97 1.90 24.72
C PRO A 259 33.22 1.32 25.38
N GLN A 260 34.20 0.92 24.57
CA GLN A 260 35.50 0.43 25.05
C GLN A 260 36.50 1.57 25.09
N VAL A 261 37.58 1.33 25.85
CA VAL A 261 38.68 2.34 25.94
C VAL A 261 39.28 2.55 24.54
N GLY A 262 39.15 3.75 24.00
CA GLY A 262 39.60 4.15 22.67
C GLY A 262 38.46 4.39 21.67
N ASP A 263 37.22 4.11 22.03
CA ASP A 263 36.05 4.44 21.18
C ASP A 263 35.77 5.95 21.26
N SER A 264 35.50 6.56 20.12
CA SER A 264 35.01 7.95 20.07
C SER A 264 33.51 7.96 20.22
N VAL A 265 32.99 8.62 21.24
CA VAL A 265 31.54 8.82 21.44
C VAL A 265 31.22 10.28 21.14
N ASP A 266 30.32 10.54 20.19
CA ASP A 266 29.87 11.88 19.78
C ASP A 266 31.01 12.89 19.44
N GLY A 267 32.14 12.41 18.93
CA GLY A 267 33.23 13.24 18.48
C GLY A 267 34.14 13.76 19.62
N PHE A 268 34.05 13.17 20.81
CA PHE A 268 34.92 13.40 21.95
C PHE A 268 35.88 12.23 22.17
#